data_1f9d7f4ddeaf4fc6828c6af3068df7fb
#
_entry.id   1f9d7f4ddeaf4fc6828c6af3068df7fb
#
_cell.length_a   1.000
_cell.length_b   1.000
_cell.length_c   1.000
_cell.angle_alpha   90.00
_cell.angle_beta   90.00
_cell.angle_gamma   90.00
#
_symmetry.space_group_name_H-M   'P 1'
#
loop_
_entity.id
_entity.type
_entity.pdbx_description
1 polymer ?
#
loop_
_entity_poly.entity_id
_entity_poly.type
_entity_poly.pdbx_seq_one_letter_code
_entity_poly.pdbx_strand_id
1 'polypeptide(L)'
;MATDIKVDNSASYQELKARLHRTVIDRLNLESLQGLKRETASAAIRNLLTDMLNREGVPMSAAERREIVDSILHEIFGFGPLEPLLADETISDILVNTHDQVFIERDGVLHPSGIRFKDDNHLAQIIDRIVSRVGRRIDESSPMVDARLPDGSRVNAIIPPLALDGPHLSIRKFRRDALSDEDLVRFGSITEPIVEVLRGAVKARLNVLISGGTGAGKTTLLNVLSSFIPHNERIVTIEDSAELQLRQEHVVRLETRPPNIEGKGHVDQRQLVINSLRMRPDRIVVGEVRGAEAIDMLQAMNTGHDGSLTTVHANSPRDALARLETMVSMSGLRLPASAVRHQISSAIDVVIQIARLSDGRRVLLTLSEVVGMEGDVITMQDIFIFERMGIGENGKVLGRFRPTGIRPRFTDRLLVSGVKLPPGLFEDTPPRGGMSPRATDLRSVPVPPATRPIGRRA
;
A
#
# COMPACT_ATOMS: atom_id res chain seq x y z
N MET A 1 -19.23 -6.98 -13.58
CA MET A 1 -19.44 -8.45 -13.68
C MET A 1 -18.10 -9.10 -13.45
N ALA A 2 -17.86 -9.65 -12.26
CA ALA A 2 -16.68 -10.42 -11.97
C ALA A 2 -16.76 -11.72 -12.77
N THR A 3 -15.87 -11.88 -13.72
CA THR A 3 -15.71 -13.15 -14.47
C THR A 3 -15.07 -14.14 -13.50
N ASP A 4 -15.85 -15.06 -12.94
CA ASP A 4 -15.32 -16.23 -12.26
C ASP A 4 -14.39 -16.95 -13.25
N ILE A 5 -13.09 -16.91 -12.98
CA ILE A 5 -12.08 -17.65 -13.75
C ILE A 5 -12.28 -19.12 -13.40
N LYS A 6 -13.12 -19.82 -14.17
CA LYS A 6 -13.21 -21.28 -14.14
C LYS A 6 -12.01 -21.84 -14.88
N VAL A 7 -10.95 -22.13 -14.15
CA VAL A 7 -9.87 -22.97 -14.69
C VAL A 7 -10.39 -24.39 -14.76
N ASP A 8 -10.52 -24.95 -15.97
CA ASP A 8 -10.87 -26.36 -16.14
C ASP A 8 -9.68 -27.22 -15.66
N ASN A 9 -9.84 -27.81 -14.48
CA ASN A 9 -8.85 -28.65 -13.81
C ASN A 9 -9.04 -30.15 -14.16
N SER A 10 -9.71 -30.47 -15.26
CA SER A 10 -9.81 -31.88 -15.66
C SER A 10 -8.41 -32.47 -15.96
N ALA A 11 -8.16 -33.71 -15.55
CA ALA A 11 -6.85 -34.34 -15.73
C ALA A 11 -6.43 -34.35 -17.23
N SER A 12 -7.38 -34.54 -18.14
CA SER A 12 -7.13 -34.51 -19.58
C SER A 12 -6.72 -33.14 -20.11
N TYR A 13 -7.24 -32.06 -19.52
CA TYR A 13 -6.86 -30.68 -19.85
C TYR A 13 -5.41 -30.37 -19.42
N GLN A 14 -5.03 -30.76 -18.21
CA GLN A 14 -3.69 -30.58 -17.69
C GLN A 14 -2.64 -31.41 -18.46
N GLU A 15 -2.98 -32.62 -18.82
CA GLU A 15 -2.11 -33.47 -19.66
C GLU A 15 -1.90 -32.89 -21.06
N LEU A 16 -2.96 -32.39 -21.70
CA LEU A 16 -2.88 -31.72 -22.99
C LEU A 16 -2.00 -30.46 -22.90
N LYS A 17 -2.23 -29.61 -21.90
CA LYS A 17 -1.42 -28.42 -21.65
C LYS A 17 0.06 -28.77 -21.48
N ALA A 18 0.38 -29.77 -20.66
CA ALA A 18 1.76 -30.19 -20.40
C ALA A 18 2.44 -30.74 -21.68
N ARG A 19 1.72 -31.51 -22.50
CA ARG A 19 2.22 -32.04 -23.77
C ARG A 19 2.49 -30.92 -24.77
N LEU A 20 1.55 -29.99 -24.95
CA LEU A 20 1.71 -28.84 -25.84
C LEU A 20 2.88 -27.95 -25.40
N HIS A 21 2.99 -27.66 -24.12
CA HIS A 21 4.07 -26.87 -23.55
C HIS A 21 5.44 -27.50 -23.83
N ARG A 22 5.60 -28.82 -23.59
CA ARG A 22 6.84 -29.58 -23.91
C ARG A 22 7.15 -29.53 -25.39
N THR A 23 6.15 -29.82 -26.25
CA THR A 23 6.35 -29.83 -27.71
C THR A 23 6.75 -28.45 -28.25
N VAL A 24 6.21 -27.37 -27.66
CA VAL A 24 6.61 -26.00 -28.01
C VAL A 24 8.06 -25.75 -27.61
N ILE A 25 8.47 -26.11 -26.39
CA ILE A 25 9.84 -25.92 -25.94
C ILE A 25 10.82 -26.73 -26.83
N ASP A 26 10.49 -27.98 -27.15
CA ASP A 26 11.34 -28.86 -28.01
C ASP A 26 11.46 -28.33 -29.45
N ARG A 27 10.42 -27.67 -29.97
CA ARG A 27 10.41 -27.09 -31.32
C ARG A 27 10.95 -25.67 -31.39
N LEU A 28 10.99 -24.96 -30.26
CA LEU A 28 11.58 -23.65 -30.16
C LEU A 28 13.11 -23.76 -30.21
N ASN A 29 13.67 -23.40 -31.35
CA ASN A 29 15.10 -23.17 -31.39
C ASN A 29 15.35 -21.89 -30.59
N LEU A 30 15.76 -22.03 -29.30
CA LEU A 30 16.01 -20.93 -28.37
C LEU A 30 16.96 -19.87 -28.93
N GLU A 31 17.88 -20.26 -29.81
CA GLU A 31 18.80 -19.36 -30.49
C GLU A 31 18.09 -18.40 -31.46
N SER A 32 17.02 -18.89 -32.14
CA SER A 32 16.25 -18.03 -33.07
C SER A 32 15.31 -17.03 -32.38
N LEU A 33 15.02 -17.22 -31.10
CA LEU A 33 14.18 -16.30 -30.30
C LEU A 33 14.99 -15.22 -29.56
N GLN A 34 16.28 -15.45 -29.33
CA GLN A 34 17.13 -14.52 -28.56
C GLN A 34 17.31 -13.13 -29.21
N GLY A 35 16.94 -12.96 -30.48
CA GLY A 35 16.99 -11.67 -31.19
C GLY A 35 15.63 -11.02 -31.45
N LEU A 36 14.53 -11.70 -31.15
CA LEU A 36 13.17 -11.19 -31.43
C LEU A 36 12.60 -10.39 -30.27
N LYS A 37 11.84 -9.33 -30.59
CA LYS A 37 11.03 -8.64 -29.58
C LYS A 37 10.01 -9.61 -29.00
N ARG A 38 9.72 -9.50 -27.71
CA ARG A 38 8.79 -10.37 -26.94
C ARG A 38 7.43 -10.52 -27.63
N GLU A 39 6.91 -9.41 -28.20
CA GLU A 39 5.61 -9.39 -28.90
C GLU A 39 5.63 -10.29 -30.14
N THR A 40 6.71 -10.24 -30.94
CA THR A 40 6.87 -11.03 -32.15
C THR A 40 7.01 -12.52 -31.82
N ALA A 41 7.82 -12.85 -30.81
CA ALA A 41 7.98 -14.22 -30.34
C ALA A 41 6.66 -14.79 -29.77
N SER A 42 5.92 -14.00 -28.99
CA SER A 42 4.62 -14.39 -28.46
C SER A 42 3.59 -14.66 -29.55
N ALA A 43 3.54 -13.81 -30.60
CA ALA A 43 2.64 -14.02 -31.74
C ALA A 43 2.98 -15.31 -32.54
N ALA A 44 4.26 -15.56 -32.76
CA ALA A 44 4.71 -16.79 -33.47
C ALA A 44 4.33 -18.07 -32.69
N ILE A 45 4.55 -18.05 -31.37
CA ILE A 45 4.20 -19.20 -30.51
C ILE A 45 2.67 -19.37 -30.42
N ARG A 46 1.91 -18.29 -30.35
CA ARG A 46 0.44 -18.30 -30.35
C ARG A 46 -0.07 -18.99 -31.62
N ASN A 47 0.46 -18.65 -32.80
CA ASN A 47 0.09 -19.27 -34.06
C ASN A 47 0.45 -20.78 -34.08
N LEU A 48 1.66 -21.13 -33.64
CA LEU A 48 2.10 -22.52 -33.55
C LEU A 48 1.19 -23.35 -32.62
N LEU A 49 0.86 -22.83 -31.43
CA LEU A 49 -0.03 -23.50 -30.49
C LEU A 49 -1.45 -23.65 -31.06
N THR A 50 -1.96 -22.63 -31.74
CA THR A 50 -3.26 -22.70 -32.39
C THR A 50 -3.32 -23.77 -33.47
N ASP A 51 -2.28 -23.86 -34.31
CA ASP A 51 -2.16 -24.90 -35.33
C ASP A 51 -2.05 -26.30 -34.72
N MET A 52 -1.31 -26.45 -33.62
CA MET A 52 -1.19 -27.73 -32.91
C MET A 52 -2.55 -28.14 -32.31
N LEU A 53 -3.27 -27.24 -31.65
CA LEU A 53 -4.60 -27.50 -31.11
C LEU A 53 -5.62 -27.88 -32.18
N ASN A 54 -5.53 -27.26 -33.37
CA ASN A 54 -6.39 -27.64 -34.50
C ASN A 54 -6.13 -29.04 -35.02
N ARG A 55 -4.88 -29.51 -34.94
CA ARG A 55 -4.48 -30.86 -35.37
C ARG A 55 -4.81 -31.96 -34.37
N GLU A 56 -4.87 -31.64 -33.09
CA GLU A 56 -5.19 -32.61 -32.02
C GLU A 56 -6.63 -33.13 -32.07
N GLY A 57 -7.55 -32.43 -32.74
CA GLY A 57 -8.94 -32.86 -32.92
C GLY A 57 -9.76 -32.95 -31.61
N VAL A 58 -9.25 -32.41 -30.49
CA VAL A 58 -9.95 -32.44 -29.22
C VAL A 58 -11.12 -31.45 -29.29
N PRO A 59 -12.36 -31.87 -28.97
CA PRO A 59 -13.52 -30.98 -28.97
C PRO A 59 -13.39 -29.98 -27.85
N MET A 60 -13.10 -28.73 -28.21
CA MET A 60 -12.96 -27.57 -27.31
C MET A 60 -13.61 -26.35 -27.91
N SER A 61 -14.21 -25.54 -27.06
CA SER A 61 -14.72 -24.21 -27.45
C SER A 61 -13.57 -23.28 -27.84
N ALA A 62 -13.89 -22.20 -28.55
CA ALA A 62 -12.91 -21.16 -28.88
C ALA A 62 -12.36 -20.44 -27.64
N ALA A 63 -13.11 -20.41 -26.54
CA ALA A 63 -12.68 -19.85 -25.27
C ALA A 63 -11.63 -20.74 -24.59
N GLU A 64 -11.88 -22.04 -24.46
CA GLU A 64 -10.95 -23.01 -23.88
C GLU A 64 -9.62 -23.08 -24.67
N ARG A 65 -9.67 -23.03 -25.99
CA ARG A 65 -8.47 -22.97 -26.84
C ARG A 65 -7.63 -21.73 -26.55
N ARG A 66 -8.27 -20.55 -26.42
CA ARG A 66 -7.57 -19.30 -26.05
C ARG A 66 -6.94 -19.41 -24.68
N GLU A 67 -7.67 -19.94 -23.71
CA GLU A 67 -7.19 -20.11 -22.35
C GLU A 67 -5.95 -21.01 -22.26
N ILE A 68 -5.93 -22.15 -22.99
CA ILE A 68 -4.74 -23.01 -23.08
C ILE A 68 -3.55 -22.27 -23.70
N VAL A 69 -3.77 -21.58 -24.82
CA VAL A 69 -2.71 -20.83 -25.51
C VAL A 69 -2.15 -19.72 -24.59
N ASP A 70 -3.02 -18.94 -23.97
CA ASP A 70 -2.60 -17.86 -23.04
C ASP A 70 -1.89 -18.44 -21.83
N SER A 71 -2.38 -19.54 -21.25
CA SER A 71 -1.75 -20.21 -20.13
C SER A 71 -0.33 -20.69 -20.47
N ILE A 72 -0.12 -21.27 -21.66
CA ILE A 72 1.22 -21.69 -22.10
C ILE A 72 2.13 -20.48 -22.36
N LEU A 73 1.62 -19.41 -22.94
CA LEU A 73 2.38 -18.17 -23.11
C LEU A 73 2.77 -17.54 -21.77
N HIS A 74 1.90 -17.61 -20.76
CA HIS A 74 2.19 -17.18 -19.39
C HIS A 74 3.30 -18.03 -18.76
N GLU A 75 3.35 -19.34 -19.04
CA GLU A 75 4.43 -20.22 -18.58
C GLU A 75 5.78 -19.89 -19.26
N ILE A 76 5.76 -19.56 -20.54
CA ILE A 76 7.00 -19.33 -21.32
C ILE A 76 7.56 -17.91 -21.03
N PHE A 77 6.73 -16.89 -21.08
CA PHE A 77 7.16 -15.49 -21.02
C PHE A 77 6.87 -14.78 -19.70
N GLY A 78 5.97 -15.32 -18.91
CA GLY A 78 5.48 -14.69 -17.70
C GLY A 78 5.80 -15.45 -16.42
N PHE A 79 4.92 -15.26 -15.45
CA PHE A 79 4.97 -15.92 -14.13
C PHE A 79 3.91 -17.03 -14.01
N GLY A 80 3.64 -17.72 -15.13
CA GLY A 80 2.74 -18.87 -15.18
C GLY A 80 1.34 -18.56 -14.65
N PRO A 81 0.86 -19.38 -13.67
CA PRO A 81 -0.50 -19.24 -13.12
C PRO A 81 -0.78 -17.90 -12.44
N LEU A 82 0.24 -17.12 -12.09
CA LEU A 82 0.07 -15.81 -11.43
C LEU A 82 -0.33 -14.69 -12.40
N GLU A 83 -0.08 -14.83 -13.70
CA GLU A 83 -0.32 -13.74 -14.66
C GLU A 83 -1.76 -13.22 -14.67
N PRO A 84 -2.82 -14.05 -14.65
CA PRO A 84 -4.19 -13.57 -14.56
C PRO A 84 -4.48 -12.78 -13.27
N LEU A 85 -3.88 -13.21 -12.15
CA LEU A 85 -4.03 -12.52 -10.87
C LEU A 85 -3.28 -11.19 -10.84
N LEU A 86 -2.10 -11.15 -11.46
CA LEU A 86 -1.32 -9.93 -11.59
C LEU A 86 -2.01 -8.91 -12.52
N ALA A 87 -2.73 -9.37 -13.53
CA ALA A 87 -3.47 -8.52 -14.46
C ALA A 87 -4.79 -7.98 -13.88
N ASP A 88 -5.39 -8.65 -12.89
CA ASP A 88 -6.67 -8.24 -12.28
C ASP A 88 -6.46 -7.08 -11.29
N GLU A 89 -6.82 -5.86 -11.66
CA GLU A 89 -6.66 -4.64 -10.85
C GLU A 89 -7.48 -4.65 -9.55
N THR A 90 -8.47 -5.51 -9.42
CA THR A 90 -9.29 -5.64 -8.20
C THR A 90 -8.56 -6.39 -7.07
N ILE A 91 -7.49 -7.11 -7.40
CA ILE A 91 -6.68 -7.85 -6.44
C ILE A 91 -5.60 -6.94 -5.85
N SER A 92 -5.54 -6.87 -4.52
CA SER A 92 -4.50 -6.13 -3.79
C SER A 92 -3.31 -7.00 -3.40
N ASP A 93 -3.57 -8.22 -2.95
CA ASP A 93 -2.54 -9.15 -2.49
C ASP A 93 -2.77 -10.55 -3.06
N ILE A 94 -1.68 -11.26 -3.39
CA ILE A 94 -1.67 -12.66 -3.83
C ILE A 94 -0.80 -13.42 -2.83
N LEU A 95 -1.37 -14.44 -2.20
CA LEU A 95 -0.73 -15.22 -1.14
C LEU A 95 -0.70 -16.70 -1.56
N VAL A 96 0.48 -17.20 -1.84
CA VAL A 96 0.72 -18.61 -2.19
C VAL A 96 1.29 -19.31 -0.97
N ASN A 97 0.47 -20.10 -0.30
CA ASN A 97 0.88 -20.85 0.89
C ASN A 97 1.51 -22.20 0.51
N THR A 98 1.00 -22.84 -0.54
CA THR A 98 1.54 -24.06 -1.15
C THR A 98 1.26 -24.03 -2.64
N HIS A 99 1.75 -24.99 -3.39
CA HIS A 99 1.48 -25.09 -4.84
C HIS A 99 -0.01 -25.20 -5.18
N ASP A 100 -0.85 -25.67 -4.28
CA ASP A 100 -2.30 -25.85 -4.48
C ASP A 100 -3.18 -24.90 -3.66
N GLN A 101 -2.58 -24.09 -2.76
CA GLN A 101 -3.27 -23.14 -1.91
C GLN A 101 -2.86 -21.70 -2.23
N VAL A 102 -3.62 -21.08 -3.13
CA VAL A 102 -3.42 -19.69 -3.54
C VAL A 102 -4.62 -18.85 -3.14
N PHE A 103 -4.38 -17.83 -2.33
CA PHE A 103 -5.37 -16.87 -1.88
C PHE A 103 -5.14 -15.51 -2.51
N ILE A 104 -6.19 -14.75 -2.65
CA ILE A 104 -6.16 -13.35 -3.11
C ILE A 104 -6.91 -12.47 -2.13
N GLU A 105 -6.48 -11.22 -2.00
CA GLU A 105 -7.23 -10.20 -1.27
C GLU A 105 -7.94 -9.28 -2.28
N ARG A 106 -9.27 -9.14 -2.11
CA ARG A 106 -10.11 -8.13 -2.78
C ARG A 106 -10.87 -7.34 -1.73
N ASP A 107 -10.85 -6.03 -1.83
CA ASP A 107 -11.54 -5.12 -0.90
C ASP A 107 -11.25 -5.40 0.59
N GLY A 108 -10.04 -5.90 0.88
CA GLY A 108 -9.61 -6.22 2.25
C GLY A 108 -10.12 -7.58 2.75
N VAL A 109 -10.70 -8.43 1.91
CA VAL A 109 -11.18 -9.77 2.25
C VAL A 109 -10.38 -10.81 1.48
N LEU A 110 -9.93 -11.85 2.19
CA LEU A 110 -9.21 -12.98 1.60
C LEU A 110 -10.19 -14.00 1.00
N HIS A 111 -9.89 -14.42 -0.22
CA HIS A 111 -10.63 -15.44 -0.97
C HIS A 111 -9.68 -16.47 -1.57
N PRO A 112 -10.04 -17.76 -1.66
CA PRO A 112 -9.30 -18.71 -2.47
C PRO A 112 -9.39 -18.32 -3.96
N SER A 113 -8.27 -18.36 -4.69
CA SER A 113 -8.22 -17.92 -6.09
C SER A 113 -8.69 -19.00 -7.08
N GLY A 114 -8.72 -20.26 -6.66
CA GLY A 114 -8.91 -21.42 -7.55
C GLY A 114 -7.70 -21.75 -8.44
N ILE A 115 -6.67 -20.93 -8.46
CA ILE A 115 -5.42 -21.16 -9.20
C ILE A 115 -4.54 -22.15 -8.43
N ARG A 116 -3.80 -23.00 -9.18
CA ARG A 116 -2.85 -23.96 -8.63
C ARG A 116 -1.61 -24.02 -9.51
N PHE A 117 -0.47 -24.27 -8.88
CA PHE A 117 0.75 -24.69 -9.55
C PHE A 117 0.73 -26.22 -9.73
N LYS A 118 1.56 -26.72 -10.61
CA LYS A 118 1.64 -28.15 -10.86
C LYS A 118 2.13 -28.93 -9.63
N ASP A 119 3.19 -28.44 -9.02
CA ASP A 119 3.87 -29.01 -7.86
C ASP A 119 4.79 -27.94 -7.22
N ASP A 120 5.45 -28.26 -6.11
CA ASP A 120 6.36 -27.36 -5.41
C ASP A 120 7.58 -26.98 -6.26
N ASN A 121 8.07 -27.86 -7.13
CA ASN A 121 9.15 -27.54 -8.05
C ASN A 121 8.73 -26.47 -9.06
N HIS A 122 7.50 -26.55 -9.57
CA HIS A 122 6.96 -25.53 -10.46
C HIS A 122 6.84 -24.17 -9.75
N LEU A 123 6.33 -24.17 -8.52
CA LEU A 123 6.26 -22.96 -7.71
C LEU A 123 7.66 -22.38 -7.45
N ALA A 124 8.63 -23.20 -7.09
CA ALA A 124 10.01 -22.78 -6.88
C ALA A 124 10.64 -22.18 -8.15
N GLN A 125 10.38 -22.76 -9.32
CA GLN A 125 10.83 -22.22 -10.61
C GLN A 125 10.21 -20.85 -10.91
N ILE A 126 8.93 -20.66 -10.61
CA ILE A 126 8.28 -19.36 -10.79
C ILE A 126 8.86 -18.33 -9.81
N ILE A 127 9.10 -18.70 -8.55
CA ILE A 127 9.77 -17.84 -7.56
C ILE A 127 11.15 -17.45 -8.07
N ASP A 128 11.99 -18.41 -8.49
CA ASP A 128 13.33 -18.12 -9.01
C ASP A 128 13.26 -17.18 -10.22
N ARG A 129 12.34 -17.39 -11.14
CA ARG A 129 12.13 -16.52 -12.30
C ARG A 129 11.75 -15.08 -11.91
N ILE A 130 10.90 -14.92 -10.90
CA ILE A 130 10.52 -13.61 -10.37
C ILE A 130 11.75 -12.90 -9.78
N VAL A 131 12.46 -13.61 -8.93
CA VAL A 131 13.60 -13.09 -8.17
C VAL A 131 14.79 -12.76 -9.07
N SER A 132 15.10 -13.65 -10.03
CA SER A 132 16.18 -13.45 -10.99
C SER A 132 15.95 -12.27 -11.93
N ARG A 133 14.70 -11.97 -12.33
CA ARG A 133 14.37 -10.78 -13.16
C ARG A 133 14.73 -9.47 -12.50
N VAL A 134 14.77 -9.42 -11.18
CA VAL A 134 15.13 -8.22 -10.41
C VAL A 134 16.56 -8.27 -9.86
N GLY A 135 17.37 -9.20 -10.39
CA GLY A 135 18.79 -9.33 -10.03
C GLY A 135 19.01 -9.85 -8.60
N ARG A 136 18.05 -10.59 -8.06
CA ARG A 136 18.14 -11.25 -6.76
C ARG A 136 18.29 -12.75 -6.95
N ARG A 137 18.62 -13.44 -5.86
CA ARG A 137 18.76 -14.90 -5.82
C ARG A 137 18.05 -15.44 -4.57
N ILE A 138 17.48 -16.62 -4.70
CA ILE A 138 16.92 -17.41 -3.60
C ILE A 138 17.41 -18.86 -3.74
N ASP A 139 18.00 -19.41 -2.67
CA ASP A 139 18.46 -20.78 -2.60
C ASP A 139 18.59 -21.24 -1.14
N GLU A 140 19.03 -22.48 -0.91
CA GLU A 140 19.18 -23.04 0.44
C GLU A 140 20.07 -22.21 1.37
N SER A 141 21.07 -21.50 0.84
CA SER A 141 21.96 -20.63 1.61
C SER A 141 21.34 -19.25 1.91
N SER A 142 20.40 -18.82 1.08
CA SER A 142 19.62 -17.58 1.23
C SER A 142 18.15 -17.89 0.95
N PRO A 143 17.47 -18.57 1.89
CA PRO A 143 16.14 -19.15 1.63
C PRO A 143 14.99 -18.15 1.71
N MET A 144 15.27 -16.86 1.90
CA MET A 144 14.30 -15.78 1.96
C MET A 144 14.74 -14.63 1.06
N VAL A 145 13.77 -13.97 0.42
CA VAL A 145 14.05 -12.80 -0.41
C VAL A 145 12.88 -11.82 -0.40
N ASP A 146 13.22 -10.55 -0.30
CA ASP A 146 12.34 -9.44 -0.65
C ASP A 146 12.76 -8.89 -2.00
N ALA A 147 11.80 -8.72 -2.90
CA ALA A 147 12.02 -8.25 -4.25
C ALA A 147 10.91 -7.26 -4.66
N ARG A 148 11.15 -6.54 -5.75
CA ARG A 148 10.18 -5.63 -6.33
C ARG A 148 10.07 -5.87 -7.83
N LEU A 149 8.85 -6.08 -8.30
CA LEU A 149 8.58 -6.23 -9.72
C LEU A 149 8.73 -4.89 -10.46
N PRO A 150 8.91 -4.91 -11.79
CA PRO A 150 9.01 -3.67 -12.58
C PRO A 150 7.77 -2.77 -12.52
N ASP A 151 6.60 -3.34 -12.23
CA ASP A 151 5.34 -2.60 -12.03
C ASP A 151 5.24 -1.92 -10.65
N GLY A 152 6.21 -2.19 -9.76
CA GLY A 152 6.27 -1.66 -8.40
C GLY A 152 5.71 -2.61 -7.34
N SER A 153 5.13 -3.74 -7.70
CA SER A 153 4.60 -4.73 -6.75
C SER A 153 5.71 -5.32 -5.89
N ARG A 154 5.46 -5.47 -4.59
CA ARG A 154 6.39 -6.08 -3.64
C ARG A 154 6.22 -7.59 -3.63
N VAL A 155 7.32 -8.30 -3.59
CA VAL A 155 7.36 -9.76 -3.52
C VAL A 155 8.19 -10.18 -2.34
N ASN A 156 7.63 -11.04 -1.50
CA ASN A 156 8.37 -11.79 -0.49
C ASN A 156 8.26 -13.28 -0.81
N ALA A 157 9.38 -13.98 -0.81
CA ALA A 157 9.41 -15.43 -0.98
C ALA A 157 10.28 -16.09 0.08
N ILE A 158 9.88 -17.28 0.50
CA ILE A 158 10.62 -18.14 1.41
C ILE A 158 10.51 -19.59 0.94
N ILE A 159 11.63 -20.32 0.99
CA ILE A 159 11.74 -21.69 0.53
C ILE A 159 12.26 -22.63 1.64
N PRO A 160 12.14 -23.97 1.46
CA PRO A 160 12.82 -24.91 2.34
C PRO A 160 14.34 -24.62 2.44
N PRO A 161 14.98 -24.89 3.59
CA PRO A 161 14.45 -25.64 4.73
C PRO A 161 13.64 -24.82 5.75
N LEU A 162 13.50 -23.50 5.58
CA LEU A 162 12.77 -22.65 6.53
C LEU A 162 11.26 -22.75 6.34
N ALA A 163 10.79 -22.91 5.11
CA ALA A 163 9.39 -23.13 4.78
C ALA A 163 9.09 -24.64 4.82
N LEU A 164 8.42 -25.07 5.90
CA LEU A 164 8.22 -26.50 6.18
C LEU A 164 7.26 -27.22 5.22
N ASP A 165 6.26 -26.48 4.73
CA ASP A 165 5.20 -27.02 3.87
C ASP A 165 5.47 -26.80 2.37
N GLY A 166 6.70 -26.42 2.01
CA GLY A 166 7.09 -26.08 0.64
C GLY A 166 7.36 -24.58 0.44
N PRO A 167 7.61 -24.14 -0.80
CA PRO A 167 7.84 -22.73 -1.10
C PRO A 167 6.60 -21.89 -0.83
N HIS A 168 6.78 -20.67 -0.26
CA HIS A 168 5.74 -19.69 -0.09
C HIS A 168 6.07 -18.42 -0.87
N LEU A 169 5.03 -17.74 -1.36
CA LEU A 169 5.16 -16.50 -2.10
C LEU A 169 4.05 -15.53 -1.71
N SER A 170 4.42 -14.30 -1.40
CA SER A 170 3.47 -13.21 -1.14
C SER A 170 3.76 -12.06 -2.09
N ILE A 171 2.75 -11.60 -2.80
CA ILE A 171 2.84 -10.46 -3.71
C ILE A 171 1.83 -9.41 -3.29
N ARG A 172 2.30 -8.23 -2.89
CA ARG A 172 1.47 -7.05 -2.70
C ARG A 172 1.53 -6.20 -3.95
N LYS A 173 0.40 -6.11 -4.66
CA LYS A 173 0.31 -5.37 -5.91
C LYS A 173 0.41 -3.87 -5.69
N PHE A 174 1.14 -3.22 -6.58
CA PHE A 174 1.23 -1.77 -6.61
C PHE A 174 -0.03 -1.21 -7.28
N ARG A 175 -0.83 -0.44 -6.53
CA ARG A 175 -1.99 0.26 -7.10
C ARG A 175 -1.51 1.46 -7.89
N ARG A 176 -1.97 1.58 -9.13
CA ARG A 176 -1.64 2.73 -10.00
C ARG A 176 -2.51 3.96 -9.72
N ASP A 177 -3.72 3.76 -9.24
CA ASP A 177 -4.65 4.84 -8.96
C ASP A 177 -4.51 5.31 -7.51
N ALA A 178 -3.88 6.48 -7.34
CA ALA A 178 -3.85 7.16 -6.05
C ALA A 178 -5.25 7.72 -5.75
N LEU A 179 -5.75 7.42 -4.55
CA LEU A 179 -7.01 7.99 -4.06
C LEU A 179 -6.87 9.51 -3.88
N SER A 180 -7.97 10.22 -4.12
CA SER A 180 -8.09 11.67 -3.87
C SER A 180 -8.70 11.94 -2.49
N ASP A 181 -8.71 13.22 -2.09
CA ASP A 181 -9.41 13.68 -0.89
C ASP A 181 -10.92 13.49 -1.02
N GLU A 182 -11.50 13.72 -2.20
CA GLU A 182 -12.93 13.45 -2.48
C GLU A 182 -13.26 11.97 -2.30
N ASP A 183 -12.35 11.06 -2.68
CA ASP A 183 -12.53 9.62 -2.44
C ASP A 183 -12.57 9.30 -0.95
N LEU A 184 -11.67 9.90 -0.16
CA LEU A 184 -11.65 9.69 1.30
C LEU A 184 -12.93 10.21 1.97
N VAL A 185 -13.46 11.34 1.50
CA VAL A 185 -14.75 11.88 1.97
C VAL A 185 -15.90 10.95 1.57
N ARG A 186 -15.94 10.51 0.31
CA ARG A 186 -16.94 9.59 -0.20
C ARG A 186 -16.97 8.26 0.56
N PHE A 187 -15.81 7.75 0.96
CA PHE A 187 -15.71 6.53 1.79
C PHE A 187 -16.04 6.77 3.27
N GLY A 188 -16.26 8.02 3.68
CA GLY A 188 -16.49 8.38 5.06
C GLY A 188 -15.26 8.20 5.95
N SER A 189 -14.06 8.24 5.36
CA SER A 189 -12.78 8.16 6.08
C SER A 189 -12.44 9.46 6.80
N ILE A 190 -12.82 10.59 6.21
CA ILE A 190 -12.70 11.97 6.70
C ILE A 190 -13.91 12.78 6.25
N THR A 191 -14.03 14.03 6.70
CA THR A 191 -15.06 14.98 6.26
C THR A 191 -14.43 16.20 5.60
N GLU A 192 -15.22 16.94 4.80
CA GLU A 192 -14.78 18.20 4.15
C GLU A 192 -14.14 19.18 5.12
N PRO A 193 -14.70 19.46 6.32
CA PRO A 193 -14.05 20.32 7.30
C PRO A 193 -12.64 19.87 7.69
N ILE A 194 -12.43 18.56 7.83
CA ILE A 194 -11.11 18.01 8.15
C ILE A 194 -10.17 18.17 6.94
N VAL A 195 -10.64 17.94 5.72
CA VAL A 195 -9.85 18.14 4.48
C VAL A 195 -9.39 19.60 4.38
N GLU A 196 -10.27 20.56 4.63
CA GLU A 196 -9.95 22.00 4.62
C GLU A 196 -8.79 22.34 5.59
N VAL A 197 -8.87 21.82 6.83
CA VAL A 197 -7.81 22.03 7.83
C VAL A 197 -6.51 21.37 7.38
N LEU A 198 -6.54 20.14 6.89
CA LEU A 198 -5.35 19.41 6.45
C LEU A 198 -4.71 20.06 5.22
N ARG A 199 -5.51 20.50 4.26
CA ARG A 199 -5.04 21.26 3.10
C ARG A 199 -4.36 22.55 3.51
N GLY A 200 -4.96 23.27 4.48
CA GLY A 200 -4.37 24.44 5.07
C GLY A 200 -3.06 24.16 5.78
N ALA A 201 -3.02 23.12 6.61
CA ALA A 201 -1.83 22.69 7.35
C ALA A 201 -0.64 22.40 6.40
N VAL A 202 -0.88 21.64 5.32
CA VAL A 202 0.16 21.32 4.34
C VAL A 202 0.64 22.60 3.60
N LYS A 203 -0.28 23.47 3.17
CA LYS A 203 0.07 24.74 2.51
C LYS A 203 0.87 25.66 3.42
N ALA A 204 0.51 25.73 4.72
CA ALA A 204 1.20 26.54 5.72
C ALA A 204 2.50 25.90 6.24
N ARG A 205 2.97 24.83 5.62
CA ARG A 205 4.20 24.12 5.98
C ARG A 205 4.22 23.64 7.43
N LEU A 206 3.11 23.05 7.89
CA LEU A 206 3.10 22.34 9.16
C LEU A 206 3.71 20.95 8.99
N ASN A 207 4.51 20.52 9.96
CA ASN A 207 5.05 19.18 10.01
C ASN A 207 3.99 18.21 10.52
N VAL A 208 3.69 17.18 9.72
CA VAL A 208 2.58 16.26 10.00
C VAL A 208 3.09 14.84 10.23
N LEU A 209 2.68 14.26 11.35
CA LEU A 209 2.90 12.86 11.70
C LEU A 209 1.58 12.08 11.56
N ILE A 210 1.53 11.10 10.66
CA ILE A 210 0.38 10.20 10.50
C ILE A 210 0.66 8.91 11.28
N SER A 211 -0.21 8.59 12.20
CA SER A 211 -0.13 7.42 13.06
C SER A 211 -1.26 6.43 12.78
N GLY A 212 -1.00 5.15 12.89
CA GLY A 212 -2.01 4.10 12.73
C GLY A 212 -1.44 2.71 12.62
N GLY A 213 -2.27 1.69 12.84
CA GLY A 213 -1.91 0.28 12.73
C GLY A 213 -1.63 -0.16 11.29
N THR A 214 -1.31 -1.45 11.14
CA THR A 214 -1.14 -2.08 9.81
C THR A 214 -2.46 -2.04 9.05
N GLY A 215 -2.41 -1.67 7.76
CA GLY A 215 -3.59 -1.60 6.91
C GLY A 215 -4.58 -0.47 7.26
N ALA A 216 -4.22 0.45 8.16
CA ALA A 216 -5.05 1.60 8.52
C ALA A 216 -5.18 2.65 7.40
N GLY A 217 -4.30 2.64 6.40
CA GLY A 217 -4.31 3.58 5.28
C GLY A 217 -3.34 4.76 5.44
N LYS A 218 -2.29 4.62 6.27
CA LYS A 218 -1.27 5.67 6.48
C LYS A 218 -0.67 6.20 5.17
N THR A 219 -0.15 5.30 4.33
CA THR A 219 0.47 5.66 3.04
C THR A 219 -0.56 6.31 2.10
N THR A 220 -1.81 5.86 2.12
CA THR A 220 -2.89 6.47 1.34
C THR A 220 -3.14 7.91 1.78
N LEU A 221 -3.28 8.14 3.09
CA LEU A 221 -3.48 9.49 3.61
C LEU A 221 -2.25 10.36 3.37
N LEU A 222 -1.03 9.83 3.51
CA LEU A 222 0.20 10.53 3.19
C LEU A 222 0.24 10.97 1.72
N ASN A 223 -0.18 10.10 0.79
CA ASN A 223 -0.31 10.43 -0.64
C ASN A 223 -1.31 11.58 -0.85
N VAL A 224 -2.49 11.50 -0.23
CA VAL A 224 -3.50 12.56 -0.33
C VAL A 224 -2.98 13.88 0.22
N LEU A 225 -2.37 13.90 1.41
CA LEU A 225 -1.79 15.11 1.98
C LEU A 225 -0.65 15.67 1.12
N SER A 226 0.18 14.80 0.57
CA SER A 226 1.27 15.21 -0.33
C SER A 226 0.74 15.89 -1.59
N SER A 227 -0.48 15.57 -2.06
CA SER A 227 -1.08 16.23 -3.21
C SER A 227 -1.43 17.71 -2.95
N PHE A 228 -1.53 18.12 -1.70
CA PHE A 228 -1.79 19.51 -1.31
C PHE A 228 -0.52 20.38 -1.30
N ILE A 229 0.66 19.78 -1.46
CA ILE A 229 1.92 20.52 -1.59
C ILE A 229 1.92 21.31 -2.90
N PRO A 230 2.26 22.61 -2.88
CA PRO A 230 2.31 23.42 -4.08
C PRO A 230 3.25 22.86 -5.15
N HIS A 231 2.86 22.99 -6.44
CA HIS A 231 3.60 22.45 -7.58
C HIS A 231 5.01 23.03 -7.78
N ASN A 232 5.25 24.24 -7.27
CA ASN A 232 6.53 24.92 -7.37
C ASN A 232 7.55 24.50 -6.29
N GLU A 233 7.20 23.58 -5.40
CA GLU A 233 8.09 23.11 -4.34
C GLU A 233 8.82 21.83 -4.77
N ARG A 234 10.11 21.74 -4.41
CA ARG A 234 10.93 20.53 -4.59
C ARG A 234 10.70 19.55 -3.47
N ILE A 235 10.21 18.37 -3.81
CA ILE A 235 9.88 17.30 -2.85
C ILE A 235 10.93 16.18 -2.98
N VAL A 236 11.46 15.74 -1.85
CA VAL A 236 12.25 14.50 -1.78
C VAL A 236 11.45 13.48 -0.98
N THR A 237 11.14 12.33 -1.59
CA THR A 237 10.50 11.20 -0.90
C THR A 237 11.54 10.15 -0.52
N ILE A 238 11.39 9.57 0.66
CA ILE A 238 12.28 8.54 1.21
C ILE A 238 11.43 7.40 1.73
N GLU A 239 11.63 6.21 1.17
CA GLU A 239 10.80 5.05 1.45
C GLU A 239 11.65 3.76 1.50
N ASP A 240 11.22 2.77 2.28
CA ASP A 240 11.80 1.43 2.21
C ASP A 240 11.49 0.75 0.88
N SER A 241 10.28 1.01 0.38
CA SER A 241 9.84 0.61 -0.94
C SER A 241 8.89 1.68 -1.44
N ALA A 242 9.18 2.24 -2.61
CA ALA A 242 8.50 3.42 -3.11
C ALA A 242 7.04 3.12 -3.46
N GLU A 243 6.12 3.49 -2.58
CA GLU A 243 4.67 3.41 -2.74
C GLU A 243 4.03 4.77 -3.03
N LEU A 244 4.72 5.87 -2.69
CA LEU A 244 4.19 7.21 -2.87
C LEU A 244 4.09 7.59 -4.35
N GLN A 245 2.97 8.21 -4.72
CA GLN A 245 2.62 8.61 -6.08
C GLN A 245 2.31 10.10 -6.14
N LEU A 246 3.33 10.93 -5.94
CA LEU A 246 3.20 12.37 -5.99
C LEU A 246 3.09 12.83 -7.46
N ARG A 247 2.20 13.80 -7.71
CA ARG A 247 1.89 14.31 -9.06
C ARG A 247 2.59 15.63 -9.37
N GLN A 248 3.36 16.18 -8.41
CA GLN A 248 4.14 17.40 -8.63
C GLN A 248 5.27 17.15 -9.63
N GLU A 249 5.66 18.18 -10.38
CA GLU A 249 6.70 18.07 -11.41
C GLU A 249 8.10 17.84 -10.82
N HIS A 250 8.35 18.41 -9.63
CA HIS A 250 9.67 18.42 -9.02
C HIS A 250 9.78 17.45 -7.84
N VAL A 251 9.65 16.14 -8.11
CA VAL A 251 9.76 15.07 -7.11
C VAL A 251 11.00 14.23 -7.34
N VAL A 252 11.81 14.06 -6.31
CA VAL A 252 12.94 13.13 -6.27
C VAL A 252 12.59 11.98 -5.35
N ARG A 253 12.54 10.77 -5.90
CA ARG A 253 12.17 9.56 -5.16
C ARG A 253 13.41 8.79 -4.76
N LEU A 254 13.59 8.53 -3.48
CA LEU A 254 14.67 7.75 -2.91
C LEU A 254 14.10 6.49 -2.25
N GLU A 255 14.76 5.36 -2.50
CA GLU A 255 14.39 4.05 -1.95
C GLU A 255 15.60 3.41 -1.29
N THR A 256 15.40 2.76 -0.14
CA THR A 256 16.45 2.01 0.54
C THR A 256 16.93 0.86 -0.33
N ARG A 257 18.15 0.42 -0.09
CA ARG A 257 18.69 -0.73 -0.79
C ARG A 257 19.19 -1.76 0.22
N PRO A 258 18.58 -2.94 0.29
CA PRO A 258 19.12 -4.04 1.10
C PRO A 258 20.47 -4.48 0.55
N PRO A 259 21.32 -5.13 1.38
CA PRO A 259 22.63 -5.61 0.95
C PRO A 259 22.48 -6.59 -0.22
N ASN A 260 23.50 -6.63 -1.07
CA ASN A 260 23.60 -7.64 -2.13
C ASN A 260 23.96 -9.02 -1.53
N ILE A 261 24.11 -10.04 -2.39
CA ILE A 261 24.47 -11.41 -1.99
C ILE A 261 25.83 -11.51 -1.25
N GLU A 262 26.70 -10.51 -1.41
CA GLU A 262 27.98 -10.42 -0.71
C GLU A 262 27.87 -9.63 0.62
N GLY A 263 26.67 -9.24 1.03
CA GLY A 263 26.45 -8.38 2.20
C GLY A 263 26.85 -6.92 2.02
N LYS A 264 27.15 -6.47 0.78
CA LYS A 264 27.61 -5.12 0.46
C LYS A 264 26.52 -4.25 -0.14
N GLY A 265 26.74 -2.93 -0.12
CA GLY A 265 25.91 -1.96 -0.81
C GLY A 265 24.58 -1.68 -0.12
N HIS A 266 24.42 -2.02 1.15
CA HIS A 266 23.28 -1.60 1.97
C HIS A 266 23.21 -0.08 2.07
N VAL A 267 22.02 0.47 1.82
CA VAL A 267 21.69 1.89 2.04
C VAL A 267 20.42 1.93 2.85
N ASP A 268 20.52 2.37 4.08
CA ASP A 268 19.39 2.50 4.98
C ASP A 268 18.65 3.83 4.81
N GLN A 269 17.49 3.93 5.43
CA GLN A 269 16.64 5.11 5.38
C GLN A 269 17.31 6.33 6.01
N ARG A 270 18.09 6.14 7.08
CA ARG A 270 18.83 7.21 7.75
C ARG A 270 19.85 7.87 6.82
N GLN A 271 20.62 7.08 6.08
CA GLN A 271 21.58 7.59 5.08
C GLN A 271 20.89 8.44 4.01
N LEU A 272 19.68 8.02 3.58
CA LEU A 272 18.89 8.76 2.60
C LEU A 272 18.35 10.08 3.17
N VAL A 273 17.88 10.10 4.43
CA VAL A 273 17.45 11.33 5.10
C VAL A 273 18.61 12.32 5.21
N ILE A 274 19.77 11.88 5.69
CA ILE A 274 20.97 12.73 5.80
C ILE A 274 21.41 13.27 4.43
N ASN A 275 21.35 12.45 3.38
CA ASN A 275 21.71 12.87 2.04
C ASN A 275 20.69 13.86 1.45
N SER A 276 19.40 13.67 1.72
CA SER A 276 18.33 14.53 1.20
C SER A 276 18.48 15.99 1.61
N LEU A 277 19.01 16.25 2.82
CA LEU A 277 19.28 17.62 3.32
C LEU A 277 20.26 18.41 2.44
N ARG A 278 21.12 17.71 1.66
CA ARG A 278 22.06 18.33 0.72
C ARG A 278 21.50 18.47 -0.69
N MET A 279 20.28 17.99 -0.92
CA MET A 279 19.63 18.01 -2.22
C MET A 279 18.75 19.25 -2.44
N ARG A 280 18.77 20.21 -1.50
CA ARG A 280 17.95 21.43 -1.51
C ARG A 280 16.44 21.11 -1.60
N PRO A 281 15.89 20.28 -0.74
CA PRO A 281 14.46 20.04 -0.74
C PRO A 281 13.70 21.20 -0.11
N ASP A 282 12.51 21.51 -0.63
CA ASP A 282 11.53 22.37 0.05
C ASP A 282 10.70 21.53 1.04
N ARG A 283 10.49 20.24 0.73
CA ARG A 283 9.78 19.26 1.55
C ARG A 283 10.49 17.93 1.55
N ILE A 284 10.48 17.28 2.70
CA ILE A 284 10.91 15.89 2.85
C ILE A 284 9.69 15.06 3.26
N VAL A 285 9.39 14.02 2.48
CA VAL A 285 8.30 13.09 2.76
C VAL A 285 8.90 11.72 3.06
N VAL A 286 8.81 11.29 4.32
CA VAL A 286 9.30 9.97 4.74
C VAL A 286 8.12 9.02 4.80
N GLY A 287 8.14 7.96 3.99
CA GLY A 287 7.03 7.00 3.89
C GLY A 287 6.62 6.42 5.22
N GLU A 288 7.58 5.92 5.99
CA GLU A 288 7.37 5.46 7.37
C GLU A 288 8.68 5.53 8.16
N VAL A 289 8.63 6.05 9.37
CA VAL A 289 9.76 6.05 10.31
C VAL A 289 9.66 4.84 11.22
N ARG A 290 10.74 4.06 11.29
CA ARG A 290 10.80 2.78 12.03
C ARG A 290 11.99 2.66 12.97
N GLY A 291 13.01 3.49 12.81
CA GLY A 291 14.29 3.34 13.51
C GLY A 291 15.07 4.64 13.69
N ALA A 292 16.37 4.52 13.57
CA ALA A 292 17.33 5.57 13.89
C ALA A 292 17.22 6.83 13.02
N GLU A 293 16.57 6.78 11.85
CA GLU A 293 16.31 7.91 10.98
C GLU A 293 15.40 8.97 11.63
N ALA A 294 14.67 8.59 12.69
CA ALA A 294 13.78 9.49 13.43
C ALA A 294 14.49 10.76 13.89
N ILE A 295 15.72 10.65 14.40
CA ILE A 295 16.44 11.83 14.90
C ILE A 295 16.82 12.79 13.77
N ASP A 296 17.28 12.28 12.64
CA ASP A 296 17.72 13.09 11.50
C ASP A 296 16.50 13.76 10.83
N MET A 297 15.36 13.07 10.79
CA MET A 297 14.08 13.62 10.35
C MET A 297 13.62 14.77 11.29
N LEU A 298 13.63 14.59 12.61
CA LEU A 298 13.27 15.63 13.58
C LEU A 298 14.21 16.84 13.46
N GLN A 299 15.50 16.61 13.24
CA GLN A 299 16.46 17.68 12.98
C GLN A 299 16.12 18.43 11.69
N ALA A 300 15.77 17.74 10.61
CA ALA A 300 15.35 18.36 9.36
C ALA A 300 14.13 19.28 9.57
N MET A 301 13.12 18.78 10.27
CA MET A 301 11.90 19.53 10.62
C MET A 301 12.19 20.77 11.49
N ASN A 302 13.22 20.71 12.36
CA ASN A 302 13.62 21.82 13.24
C ASN A 302 14.62 22.80 12.60
N THR A 303 15.16 22.51 11.41
CA THR A 303 16.26 23.29 10.79
C THR A 303 15.93 23.82 9.41
N GLY A 304 14.66 24.18 9.17
CA GLY A 304 14.23 24.89 7.96
C GLY A 304 13.68 24.01 6.84
N HIS A 305 13.39 22.74 7.10
CA HIS A 305 12.65 21.86 6.18
C HIS A 305 11.21 21.69 6.66
N ASP A 306 10.57 22.82 7.01
CA ASP A 306 9.18 22.87 7.48
C ASP A 306 8.20 22.30 6.45
N GLY A 307 7.15 21.66 6.95
CA GLY A 307 6.13 21.01 6.13
C GLY A 307 6.50 19.62 5.68
N SER A 308 7.44 18.98 6.36
CA SER A 308 7.77 17.59 6.18
C SER A 308 6.63 16.69 6.66
N LEU A 309 6.39 15.60 5.95
CA LEU A 309 5.31 14.65 6.23
C LEU A 309 5.91 13.27 6.47
N THR A 310 5.38 12.56 7.46
CA THR A 310 5.80 11.18 7.71
C THR A 310 4.72 10.34 8.33
N THR A 311 4.93 9.01 8.34
CA THR A 311 4.06 8.08 9.06
C THR A 311 4.83 7.30 10.13
N VAL A 312 4.09 6.85 11.12
CA VAL A 312 4.59 5.96 12.17
C VAL A 312 3.54 4.90 12.51
N HIS A 313 4.00 3.74 12.91
CA HIS A 313 3.11 2.67 13.35
C HIS A 313 2.85 2.81 14.85
N ALA A 314 1.67 3.32 15.23
CA ALA A 314 1.26 3.41 16.64
C ALA A 314 -0.26 3.33 16.78
N ASN A 315 -0.74 3.13 18.03
CA ASN A 315 -2.15 2.91 18.33
C ASN A 315 -2.88 4.17 18.81
N SER A 316 -2.15 5.20 19.19
CA SER A 316 -2.69 6.49 19.59
C SER A 316 -1.72 7.63 19.26
N PRO A 317 -2.16 8.91 19.26
CA PRO A 317 -1.27 10.05 19.06
C PRO A 317 -0.14 10.12 20.10
N ARG A 318 -0.45 9.80 21.35
CA ARG A 318 0.56 9.78 22.44
C ARG A 318 1.58 8.66 22.24
N ASP A 319 1.11 7.46 21.87
CA ASP A 319 2.00 6.33 21.56
C ASP A 319 2.91 6.65 20.37
N ALA A 320 2.41 7.41 19.39
CA ALA A 320 3.20 7.83 18.24
C ALA A 320 4.41 8.68 18.66
N LEU A 321 4.21 9.66 19.55
CA LEU A 321 5.30 10.48 20.08
C LEU A 321 6.26 9.67 20.97
N ALA A 322 5.74 8.80 21.84
CA ALA A 322 6.55 7.90 22.66
C ALA A 322 7.38 6.93 21.80
N ARG A 323 6.81 6.46 20.67
CA ARG A 323 7.53 5.61 19.73
C ARG A 323 8.66 6.36 19.03
N LEU A 324 8.48 7.63 18.66
CA LEU A 324 9.56 8.47 18.15
C LEU A 324 10.69 8.62 19.18
N GLU A 325 10.37 8.82 20.46
CA GLU A 325 11.36 8.87 21.55
C GLU A 325 12.19 7.56 21.61
N THR A 326 11.51 6.40 21.50
CA THR A 326 12.17 5.09 21.45
C THR A 326 13.08 4.97 20.22
N MET A 327 12.63 5.37 19.04
CA MET A 327 13.41 5.31 17.80
C MET A 327 14.64 6.23 17.84
N VAL A 328 14.52 7.43 18.43
CA VAL A 328 15.68 8.29 18.67
C VAL A 328 16.70 7.61 19.57
N SER A 329 16.25 6.89 20.61
CA SER A 329 17.15 6.11 21.48
C SER A 329 17.90 5.00 20.72
N MET A 330 17.29 4.43 19.68
CA MET A 330 17.92 3.42 18.81
C MET A 330 19.04 3.99 17.92
N SER A 331 19.14 5.32 17.78
CA SER A 331 20.17 5.97 16.96
C SER A 331 21.59 5.85 17.54
N GLY A 332 21.72 5.37 18.78
CA GLY A 332 22.98 5.28 19.51
C GLY A 332 23.44 6.61 20.12
N LEU A 333 22.73 7.70 19.91
CA LEU A 333 23.00 9.00 20.53
C LEU A 333 22.54 9.00 22.01
N ARG A 334 23.43 9.38 22.90
CA ARG A 334 23.10 9.49 24.33
C ARG A 334 22.48 10.87 24.62
N LEU A 335 21.22 11.02 24.26
CA LEU A 335 20.46 12.26 24.57
C LEU A 335 19.61 12.03 25.81
N PRO A 336 19.50 13.04 26.72
CA PRO A 336 18.52 13.00 27.79
C PRO A 336 17.09 12.92 27.24
N ALA A 337 16.21 12.16 27.87
CA ALA A 337 14.83 11.97 27.43
C ALA A 337 14.08 13.31 27.31
N SER A 338 14.32 14.26 28.20
CA SER A 338 13.76 15.61 28.14
C SER A 338 14.19 16.37 26.87
N ALA A 339 15.47 16.24 26.46
CA ALA A 339 15.95 16.86 25.22
C ALA A 339 15.28 16.24 23.98
N VAL A 340 15.10 14.92 23.98
CA VAL A 340 14.39 14.23 22.87
C VAL A 340 12.93 14.69 22.79
N ARG A 341 12.23 14.74 23.90
CA ARG A 341 10.84 15.22 23.95
C ARG A 341 10.72 16.68 23.50
N HIS A 342 11.70 17.52 23.87
CA HIS A 342 11.73 18.89 23.41
C HIS A 342 11.91 18.96 21.88
N GLN A 343 12.80 18.15 21.31
CA GLN A 343 12.97 18.10 19.87
C GLN A 343 11.70 17.62 19.15
N ILE A 344 11.01 16.60 19.68
CA ILE A 344 9.76 16.10 19.12
C ILE A 344 8.68 17.17 19.16
N SER A 345 8.50 17.85 20.31
CA SER A 345 7.47 18.87 20.50
C SER A 345 7.69 20.12 19.66
N SER A 346 8.96 20.43 19.32
CA SER A 346 9.30 21.53 18.42
C SER A 346 9.14 21.17 16.94
N ALA A 347 9.39 19.89 16.60
CA ALA A 347 9.42 19.41 15.22
C ALA A 347 8.03 19.10 14.67
N ILE A 348 7.16 18.52 15.48
CA ILE A 348 5.84 18.04 15.04
C ILE A 348 4.76 19.05 15.41
N ASP A 349 4.02 19.56 14.43
CA ASP A 349 2.90 20.47 14.63
C ASP A 349 1.57 19.69 14.76
N VAL A 350 1.37 18.66 13.92
CA VAL A 350 0.10 17.94 13.80
C VAL A 350 0.31 16.43 13.86
N VAL A 351 -0.49 15.75 14.64
CA VAL A 351 -0.57 14.29 14.69
C VAL A 351 -1.95 13.83 14.23
N ILE A 352 -1.99 12.94 13.25
CA ILE A 352 -3.22 12.35 12.72
C ILE A 352 -3.25 10.88 13.10
N GLN A 353 -4.25 10.44 13.83
CA GLN A 353 -4.46 9.02 14.13
C GLN A 353 -5.51 8.44 13.21
N ILE A 354 -5.16 7.38 12.48
CA ILE A 354 -6.09 6.64 11.63
C ILE A 354 -6.19 5.19 12.06
N ALA A 355 -7.34 4.57 11.85
CA ALA A 355 -7.54 3.17 12.16
C ALA A 355 -8.44 2.48 11.12
N ARG A 356 -8.26 1.16 11.00
CA ARG A 356 -9.22 0.29 10.36
C ARG A 356 -10.21 -0.19 11.42
N LEU A 357 -11.49 0.10 11.20
CA LEU A 357 -12.57 -0.31 12.08
C LEU A 357 -12.90 -1.81 11.88
N SER A 358 -13.69 -2.38 12.79
CA SER A 358 -14.13 -3.78 12.73
C SER A 358 -14.98 -4.11 11.50
N ASP A 359 -15.63 -3.13 10.90
CA ASP A 359 -16.38 -3.23 9.65
C ASP A 359 -15.53 -3.09 8.38
N GLY A 360 -14.19 -2.97 8.52
CA GLY A 360 -13.23 -2.82 7.43
C GLY A 360 -13.00 -1.38 6.98
N ARG A 361 -13.83 -0.41 7.37
CA ARG A 361 -13.62 1.00 7.03
C ARG A 361 -12.37 1.57 7.67
N ARG A 362 -11.69 2.43 6.95
CA ARG A 362 -10.55 3.20 7.42
C ARG A 362 -11.01 4.61 7.76
N VAL A 363 -10.77 5.04 8.99
CA VAL A 363 -11.32 6.31 9.52
C VAL A 363 -10.23 7.07 10.26
N LEU A 364 -10.19 8.39 10.08
CA LEU A 364 -9.43 9.29 10.93
C LEU A 364 -10.08 9.30 12.30
N LEU A 365 -9.36 8.84 13.33
CA LEU A 365 -9.88 8.82 14.71
C LEU A 365 -9.69 10.14 15.41
N THR A 366 -8.51 10.76 15.28
CA THR A 366 -8.22 12.06 15.86
C THR A 366 -7.32 12.87 14.95
N LEU A 367 -7.54 14.18 14.93
CA LEU A 367 -6.63 15.20 14.43
C LEU A 367 -6.21 16.04 15.63
N SER A 368 -4.92 15.99 16.00
CA SER A 368 -4.40 16.61 17.21
C SER A 368 -3.28 17.61 16.86
N GLU A 369 -3.24 18.74 17.57
CA GLU A 369 -2.14 19.70 17.54
C GLU A 369 -1.16 19.41 18.69
N VAL A 370 0.15 19.46 18.41
CA VAL A 370 1.18 19.48 19.45
C VAL A 370 1.36 20.92 19.92
N VAL A 371 1.07 21.16 21.20
CA VAL A 371 1.02 22.53 21.76
C VAL A 371 2.36 22.95 22.35
N GLY A 372 3.19 22.00 22.75
CA GLY A 372 4.47 22.23 23.39
C GLY A 372 4.75 21.25 24.53
N MET A 373 5.43 21.73 25.55
CA MET A 373 5.80 20.93 26.72
C MET A 373 5.22 21.56 28.01
N GLU A 374 4.77 20.68 28.93
CA GLU A 374 4.50 21.04 30.32
C GLU A 374 5.40 20.18 31.21
N GLY A 375 6.44 20.79 31.78
CA GLY A 375 7.52 20.04 32.43
C GLY A 375 8.17 19.07 31.43
N ASP A 376 8.15 17.79 31.73
CA ASP A 376 8.70 16.74 30.91
C ASP A 376 7.67 16.05 29.98
N VAL A 377 6.45 16.57 29.91
CA VAL A 377 5.36 15.94 29.12
C VAL A 377 5.04 16.76 27.88
N ILE A 378 5.00 16.10 26.72
CA ILE A 378 4.51 16.74 25.48
C ILE A 378 3.00 16.90 25.58
N THR A 379 2.52 18.14 25.43
CA THR A 379 1.09 18.47 25.47
C THR A 379 0.51 18.52 24.07
N MET A 380 -0.65 17.89 23.94
CA MET A 380 -1.44 17.87 22.69
C MET A 380 -2.88 18.20 22.99
N GLN A 381 -3.56 18.78 22.00
CA GLN A 381 -5.00 18.99 22.03
C GLN A 381 -5.66 18.43 20.78
N ASP A 382 -6.75 17.70 20.97
CA ASP A 382 -7.53 17.15 19.87
C ASP A 382 -8.39 18.26 19.27
N ILE A 383 -8.37 18.37 17.95
CA ILE A 383 -9.14 19.35 17.18
C ILE A 383 -10.41 18.70 16.62
N PHE A 384 -10.26 17.49 16.04
CA PHE A 384 -11.36 16.65 15.58
C PHE A 384 -11.21 15.24 16.14
N ILE A 385 -12.34 14.65 16.49
CA ILE A 385 -12.41 13.26 16.95
C ILE A 385 -13.51 12.50 16.21
N PHE A 386 -13.29 11.21 15.97
CA PHE A 386 -14.32 10.29 15.55
C PHE A 386 -14.95 9.64 16.79
N GLU A 387 -16.14 10.09 17.15
CA GLU A 387 -16.91 9.57 18.29
C GLU A 387 -17.63 8.28 17.85
N ARG A 388 -17.24 7.14 18.42
CA ARG A 388 -17.91 5.86 18.18
C ARG A 388 -19.19 5.80 19.01
N MET A 389 -20.33 5.52 18.35
CA MET A 389 -21.65 5.49 18.98
C MET A 389 -22.17 4.07 19.20
N GLY A 390 -21.60 3.06 18.51
CA GLY A 390 -22.02 1.67 18.62
C GLY A 390 -21.80 0.86 17.35
N ILE A 391 -22.44 -0.30 17.28
CA ILE A 391 -22.43 -1.17 16.10
C ILE A 391 -23.90 -1.32 15.66
N GLY A 392 -24.16 -1.04 14.38
CA GLY A 392 -25.50 -1.18 13.78
C GLY A 392 -25.86 -2.63 13.47
N GLU A 393 -27.12 -2.86 13.08
CA GLU A 393 -27.67 -4.20 12.79
C GLU A 393 -26.90 -4.97 11.71
N ASN A 394 -26.20 -4.28 10.80
CA ASN A 394 -25.39 -4.88 9.74
C ASN A 394 -23.89 -5.05 10.13
N GLY A 395 -23.55 -4.98 11.41
CA GLY A 395 -22.16 -5.02 11.88
C GLY A 395 -21.33 -3.76 11.56
N LYS A 396 -21.94 -2.72 10.98
CA LYS A 396 -21.27 -1.46 10.69
C LYS A 396 -21.05 -0.66 11.96
N VAL A 397 -19.86 -0.10 12.12
CA VAL A 397 -19.55 0.80 13.22
C VAL A 397 -20.27 2.12 13.00
N LEU A 398 -21.12 2.48 13.95
CA LEU A 398 -21.79 3.79 13.99
C LEU A 398 -20.87 4.79 14.66
N GLY A 399 -20.73 5.96 14.06
CA GLY A 399 -19.93 7.04 14.63
C GLY A 399 -20.06 8.32 13.81
N ARG A 400 -19.58 9.42 14.40
CA ARG A 400 -19.59 10.74 13.77
C ARG A 400 -18.27 11.46 14.00
N PHE A 401 -17.88 12.29 13.07
CA PHE A 401 -16.82 13.26 13.28
C PHE A 401 -17.35 14.45 14.05
N ARG A 402 -16.60 14.88 15.04
CA ARG A 402 -16.96 16.01 15.87
C ARG A 402 -15.74 16.92 16.09
N PRO A 403 -15.87 18.24 15.86
CA PRO A 403 -14.89 19.19 16.35
C PRO A 403 -14.96 19.26 17.88
N THR A 404 -13.85 19.52 18.53
CA THR A 404 -13.77 19.57 20.01
C THR A 404 -14.13 20.93 20.59
N GLY A 405 -14.34 21.93 19.75
CA GLY A 405 -14.52 23.34 20.15
C GLY A 405 -13.19 24.09 20.31
N ILE A 406 -12.07 23.41 20.17
CA ILE A 406 -10.75 24.02 20.31
C ILE A 406 -10.30 24.58 18.96
N ARG A 407 -10.00 25.88 18.92
CA ARG A 407 -9.34 26.50 17.78
C ARG A 407 -7.83 26.26 17.89
N PRO A 408 -7.22 25.58 16.88
CA PRO A 408 -5.78 25.29 16.91
C PRO A 408 -4.94 26.58 16.90
N ARG A 409 -3.82 26.59 17.61
CA ARG A 409 -2.85 27.69 17.58
C ARG A 409 -2.24 27.87 16.19
N PHE A 410 -2.08 26.80 15.44
CA PHE A 410 -1.54 26.89 14.08
C PHE A 410 -2.46 27.65 13.10
N THR A 411 -3.72 27.98 13.46
CA THR A 411 -4.60 28.79 12.60
C THR A 411 -4.00 30.14 12.24
N ASP A 412 -3.17 30.71 13.09
CA ASP A 412 -2.48 31.97 12.80
C ASP A 412 -1.42 31.79 11.70
N ARG A 413 -0.70 30.66 11.70
CA ARG A 413 0.23 30.30 10.61
C ARG A 413 -0.51 30.10 9.28
N LEU A 414 -1.72 29.50 9.33
CA LEU A 414 -2.57 29.35 8.14
C LEU A 414 -2.94 30.71 7.55
N LEU A 415 -3.36 31.67 8.40
CA LEU A 415 -3.72 33.03 7.96
C LEU A 415 -2.54 33.74 7.30
N VAL A 416 -1.35 33.67 7.91
CA VAL A 416 -0.11 34.25 7.33
C VAL A 416 0.22 33.62 5.97
N SER A 417 -0.08 32.34 5.79
CA SER A 417 0.11 31.59 4.53
C SER A 417 -1.05 31.81 3.51
N GLY A 418 -1.96 32.74 3.79
CA GLY A 418 -3.08 33.08 2.91
C GLY A 418 -4.23 32.08 2.94
N VAL A 419 -4.24 31.14 3.87
CA VAL A 419 -5.32 30.15 4.03
C VAL A 419 -6.35 30.67 5.03
N LYS A 420 -7.57 30.88 4.55
CA LYS A 420 -8.71 31.29 5.40
C LYS A 420 -9.63 30.08 5.58
N LEU A 421 -9.76 29.65 6.82
CA LEU A 421 -10.72 28.60 7.17
C LEU A 421 -12.12 29.20 7.34
N PRO A 422 -13.19 28.44 7.00
CA PRO A 422 -14.57 28.87 7.23
C PRO A 422 -14.83 29.19 8.72
N PRO A 423 -15.61 30.22 9.03
CA PRO A 423 -16.00 30.51 10.41
C PRO A 423 -16.86 29.35 10.96
N GLY A 424 -16.71 29.05 12.25
CA GLY A 424 -17.45 27.98 12.92
C GLY A 424 -16.94 26.58 12.67
N LEU A 425 -15.85 26.39 11.90
CA LEU A 425 -15.30 25.07 11.53
C LEU A 425 -14.95 24.19 12.74
N PHE A 426 -14.55 24.80 13.83
CA PHE A 426 -14.17 24.13 15.07
C PHE A 426 -15.27 24.10 16.12
N GLU A 427 -16.44 24.67 15.84
CA GLU A 427 -17.55 24.74 16.78
C GLU A 427 -18.37 23.45 16.69
N ASP A 428 -18.59 22.79 17.83
CA ASP A 428 -19.54 21.68 17.94
C ASP A 428 -20.97 22.26 17.93
N THR A 429 -21.45 22.67 16.74
CA THR A 429 -22.79 23.18 16.59
C THR A 429 -23.73 21.98 16.47
N PRO A 430 -24.59 21.71 17.45
CA PRO A 430 -25.62 20.70 17.28
C PRO A 430 -26.50 21.08 16.07
N PRO A 431 -27.02 20.12 15.30
CA PRO A 431 -27.86 20.42 14.15
C PRO A 431 -29.00 21.33 14.59
N ARG A 432 -29.09 22.54 14.02
CA ARG A 432 -30.17 23.49 14.29
C ARG A 432 -31.50 22.87 13.92
N GLY A 433 -32.32 22.61 14.91
CA GLY A 433 -33.73 22.22 14.75
C GLY A 433 -33.97 20.72 14.73
N GLY A 434 -34.44 20.21 15.84
CA GLY A 434 -35.30 19.09 16.10
C GLY A 434 -35.56 18.12 14.97
N MET A 435 -34.64 17.23 14.76
CA MET A 435 -34.87 15.85 14.33
C MET A 435 -33.58 15.11 14.63
N SER A 436 -33.60 14.21 15.60
CA SER A 436 -32.59 13.14 15.71
C SER A 436 -32.38 12.60 14.29
N PRO A 437 -31.15 12.52 13.76
CA PRO A 437 -30.98 11.88 12.46
C PRO A 437 -31.49 10.48 12.61
N ARG A 438 -32.66 10.21 12.00
CA ARG A 438 -33.10 8.82 11.82
C ARG A 438 -31.98 8.13 11.08
N ALA A 439 -31.68 6.91 11.46
CA ALA A 439 -30.70 5.99 10.87
C ALA A 439 -30.88 5.76 9.33
N THR A 440 -31.61 6.64 8.66
CA THR A 440 -32.03 6.56 7.27
C THR A 440 -31.18 7.35 6.29
N ASP A 441 -30.35 8.31 6.72
CA ASP A 441 -29.62 9.17 5.76
C ASP A 441 -28.28 8.61 5.26
N LEU A 442 -27.91 7.42 5.71
CA LEU A 442 -26.79 6.67 5.12
C LEU A 442 -27.24 5.62 4.06
N ARG A 443 -28.47 5.72 3.56
CA ARG A 443 -29.03 4.72 2.63
C ARG A 443 -28.70 4.93 1.15
N SER A 444 -27.87 5.85 0.77
CA SER A 444 -27.62 6.14 -0.64
C SER A 444 -26.16 6.05 -1.10
N VAL A 445 -25.37 5.14 -0.55
CA VAL A 445 -24.14 4.70 -1.24
C VAL A 445 -24.52 3.44 -2.02
N PRO A 446 -24.47 3.41 -3.36
CA PRO A 446 -24.76 2.21 -4.12
C PRO A 446 -23.67 1.18 -3.86
N VAL A 447 -24.01 0.14 -3.11
CA VAL A 447 -23.24 -1.11 -3.04
C VAL A 447 -23.47 -1.82 -4.38
N PRO A 448 -22.42 -2.27 -5.10
CA PRO A 448 -22.62 -3.15 -6.25
C PRO A 448 -23.41 -4.39 -5.81
N PRO A 449 -24.34 -4.93 -6.63
CA PRO A 449 -25.29 -5.94 -6.23
C PRO A 449 -24.56 -7.26 -5.87
N ALA A 450 -24.75 -7.71 -4.64
CA ALA A 450 -24.40 -9.06 -4.23
C ALA A 450 -25.27 -10.05 -5.01
N THR A 451 -24.66 -10.99 -5.72
CA THR A 451 -25.32 -12.08 -6.41
C THR A 451 -26.07 -12.98 -5.42
N ARG A 452 -27.38 -13.16 -5.65
CA ARG A 452 -28.23 -14.08 -4.87
C ARG A 452 -27.74 -15.52 -5.06
N PRO A 453 -27.72 -16.36 -4.02
CA PRO A 453 -27.50 -17.80 -4.16
C PRO A 453 -28.72 -18.42 -4.86
N ILE A 454 -28.45 -19.17 -5.94
CA ILE A 454 -29.46 -19.97 -6.66
C ILE A 454 -29.87 -21.12 -5.72
N GLY A 455 -31.15 -21.13 -5.38
CA GLY A 455 -31.76 -22.15 -4.54
C GLY A 455 -31.69 -23.53 -5.16
N ARG A 456 -31.29 -24.51 -4.35
CA ARG A 456 -31.48 -25.95 -4.64
C ARG A 456 -32.99 -26.21 -4.75
N ARG A 457 -33.43 -26.70 -5.91
CA ARG A 457 -34.69 -27.47 -6.01
C ARG A 457 -34.35 -28.95 -5.91
N ALA A 458 -35.25 -29.65 -5.23
CA ALA A 458 -35.27 -31.06 -4.90
C ALA A 458 -35.02 -31.99 -6.10
#